data_ed4c0055f7cca303dc9dc3bdd5e9929e
#
_entry.id   ed4c0055f7cca303dc9dc3bdd5e9929e
#
_cell.length_a   1.000
_cell.length_b   1.000
_cell.length_c   1.000
_cell.angle_alpha   90.00
_cell.angle_beta   90.00
_cell.angle_gamma   90.00
#
_symmetry.space_group_name_H-M   'P 1'
#
loop_
_entity.id
_entity.type
_entity.pdbx_description
1 polymer ?
#
loop_
_entity_poly.entity_id
_entity_poly.type
_entity_poly.pdbx_seq_one_letter_code
_entity_poly.pdbx_strand_id
1 'polypeptide(L)'
;MNNIQLAHGSGGQAMQQLINSLFMEAFANPWLAEQEDQARLDLAQLVAEGDRLAFSTDSYVIDPLFFPGGNIGKLAICGTANDVAVSGAIPRYLSCGFILEEGLPMETLKAVVTSMAETARTAGIAIVTGDTKVVQRGAADKLFINTAGMGAIPANIHWGAQTLTAGDVLLVSGTLGDHGATILNLREQLGLDGELVSDCAVLTPLIQTLRDIPGVKALRDATRGGVNAVVHEFAAACGCGIEISESALPVKPAVRGVCELLGLDALNFANEGKLVIAVERNA
;
A
#
# COMPACT_ATOMS: atom_id res chain seq x y z
N MET A 1 -0.01 7.08 30.84
CA MET A 1 1.30 6.51 30.49
C MET A 1 1.65 7.04 29.10
N ASN A 2 2.85 7.60 28.93
CA ASN A 2 3.20 8.30 27.69
C ASN A 2 3.82 7.39 26.60
N ASN A 3 4.19 6.15 26.95
CA ASN A 3 4.90 5.23 26.05
C ASN A 3 4.31 3.84 26.11
N ILE A 4 4.51 3.07 25.04
CA ILE A 4 4.19 1.64 24.96
C ILE A 4 5.06 0.86 25.95
N GLN A 5 4.45 -0.09 26.64
CA GLN A 5 5.08 -0.97 27.62
C GLN A 5 4.76 -2.43 27.26
N LEU A 6 5.58 -3.38 27.70
CA LEU A 6 5.33 -4.82 27.49
C LEU A 6 3.93 -5.25 27.98
N ALA A 7 3.40 -4.62 29.03
CA ALA A 7 2.05 -4.87 29.53
C ALA A 7 0.94 -4.63 28.47
N HIS A 8 1.17 -3.76 27.50
CA HIS A 8 0.23 -3.52 26.40
C HIS A 8 0.15 -4.68 25.38
N GLY A 9 1.06 -5.66 25.46
CA GLY A 9 1.08 -6.85 24.61
C GLY A 9 0.84 -8.16 25.37
N SER A 10 0.53 -8.13 26.68
CA SER A 10 0.50 -9.32 27.54
C SER A 10 -0.89 -9.93 27.79
N GLY A 11 -1.94 -9.43 27.14
CA GLY A 11 -3.31 -9.95 27.30
C GLY A 11 -4.07 -9.44 28.54
N GLY A 12 -3.46 -8.55 29.35
CA GLY A 12 -4.05 -8.02 30.59
C GLY A 12 -4.83 -6.72 30.39
N GLN A 13 -5.14 -6.06 31.50
CA GLN A 13 -5.96 -4.84 31.52
C GLN A 13 -5.35 -3.70 30.68
N ALA A 14 -4.01 -3.55 30.68
CA ALA A 14 -3.34 -2.52 29.89
C ALA A 14 -3.53 -2.74 28.38
N MET A 15 -3.46 -3.98 27.93
CA MET A 15 -3.74 -4.35 26.52
C MET A 15 -5.19 -4.07 26.16
N GLN A 16 -6.15 -4.48 26.99
CA GLN A 16 -7.56 -4.19 26.77
C GLN A 16 -7.86 -2.70 26.70
N GLN A 17 -7.25 -1.91 27.58
CA GLN A 17 -7.39 -0.45 27.54
C GLN A 17 -6.84 0.14 26.23
N LEU A 18 -5.66 -0.31 25.77
CA LEU A 18 -5.08 0.14 24.51
C LEU A 18 -6.00 -0.23 23.33
N ILE A 19 -6.46 -1.47 23.28
CA ILE A 19 -7.36 -1.94 22.21
C ILE A 19 -8.64 -1.10 22.19
N ASN A 20 -9.31 -0.95 23.31
CA ASN A 20 -10.60 -0.28 23.37
C ASN A 20 -10.52 1.23 23.12
N SER A 21 -9.52 1.90 23.73
CA SER A 21 -9.42 3.37 23.65
C SER A 21 -8.70 3.89 22.41
N LEU A 22 -8.04 3.03 21.64
CA LEU A 22 -7.35 3.44 20.42
C LEU A 22 -7.84 2.70 19.19
N PHE A 23 -7.67 1.38 19.12
CA PHE A 23 -7.98 0.63 17.91
C PHE A 23 -9.48 0.48 17.64
N MET A 24 -10.24 0.11 18.66
CA MET A 24 -11.70 -0.05 18.52
C MET A 24 -12.39 1.29 18.23
N GLU A 25 -11.90 2.38 18.80
CA GLU A 25 -12.43 3.72 18.54
C GLU A 25 -12.05 4.19 17.13
N ALA A 26 -10.79 4.03 16.71
CA ALA A 26 -10.31 4.51 15.42
C ALA A 26 -10.91 3.71 14.25
N PHE A 27 -11.00 2.39 14.37
CA PHE A 27 -11.45 1.47 13.33
C PHE A 27 -12.91 1.02 13.47
N ALA A 28 -13.70 1.70 14.28
CA ALA A 28 -15.07 1.31 14.62
C ALA A 28 -15.89 0.82 13.42
N ASN A 29 -16.36 -0.43 13.48
CA ASN A 29 -17.23 -1.05 12.48
C ASN A 29 -17.99 -2.25 13.10
N PRO A 30 -19.05 -2.78 12.43
CA PRO A 30 -19.86 -3.86 12.98
C PRO A 30 -19.07 -5.15 13.28
N TRP A 31 -18.08 -5.50 12.47
CA TRP A 31 -17.30 -6.74 12.64
C TRP A 31 -16.39 -6.68 13.87
N LEU A 32 -15.67 -5.56 14.07
CA LEU A 32 -14.86 -5.37 15.27
C LEU A 32 -15.73 -5.27 16.56
N ALA A 33 -16.94 -4.74 16.45
CA ALA A 33 -17.84 -4.63 17.58
C ALA A 33 -18.28 -5.98 18.16
N GLU A 34 -18.20 -7.07 17.39
CA GLU A 34 -18.48 -8.43 17.87
C GLU A 34 -17.43 -8.93 18.87
N GLN A 35 -16.20 -8.40 18.83
CA GLN A 35 -15.07 -8.75 19.72
C GLN A 35 -14.78 -10.26 19.76
N GLU A 36 -14.91 -10.93 18.62
CA GLU A 36 -14.57 -12.34 18.43
C GLU A 36 -13.14 -12.48 17.90
N ASP A 37 -12.56 -13.69 17.99
CA ASP A 37 -11.22 -13.98 17.49
C ASP A 37 -11.10 -13.78 15.97
N GLN A 38 -12.19 -13.96 15.25
CA GLN A 38 -12.25 -13.83 13.79
C GLN A 38 -13.34 -12.86 13.35
N ALA A 39 -13.13 -12.16 12.25
CA ALA A 39 -14.20 -11.45 11.55
C ALA A 39 -15.10 -12.43 10.80
N ARG A 40 -16.42 -12.24 10.90
CA ARG A 40 -17.43 -13.04 10.18
C ARG A 40 -17.99 -12.21 9.04
N LEU A 41 -17.52 -12.49 7.82
CA LEU A 41 -17.88 -11.72 6.64
C LEU A 41 -19.00 -12.38 5.87
N ASP A 42 -19.95 -11.57 5.39
CA ASP A 42 -21.07 -12.07 4.58
C ASP A 42 -20.58 -12.38 3.16
N LEU A 43 -20.59 -13.67 2.80
CA LEU A 43 -20.23 -14.13 1.47
C LEU A 43 -21.16 -13.62 0.37
N ALA A 44 -22.45 -13.40 0.68
CA ALA A 44 -23.41 -12.93 -0.31
C ALA A 44 -23.02 -11.54 -0.85
N GLN A 45 -22.49 -10.68 -0.01
CA GLN A 45 -21.98 -9.36 -0.43
C GLN A 45 -20.81 -9.48 -1.39
N LEU A 46 -19.83 -10.33 -1.10
CA LEU A 46 -18.67 -10.53 -1.95
C LEU A 46 -19.05 -11.21 -3.29
N VAL A 47 -19.93 -12.20 -3.24
CA VAL A 47 -20.44 -12.88 -4.46
C VAL A 47 -21.22 -11.94 -5.38
N ALA A 48 -21.93 -10.94 -4.80
CA ALA A 48 -22.62 -9.93 -5.60
C ALA A 48 -21.66 -9.01 -6.38
N GLU A 49 -20.40 -8.88 -5.92
CA GLU A 49 -19.38 -8.02 -6.54
C GLU A 49 -18.48 -8.77 -7.55
N GLY A 50 -18.40 -10.10 -7.47
CA GLY A 50 -17.56 -10.88 -8.36
C GLY A 50 -17.62 -12.38 -8.10
N ASP A 51 -16.91 -13.14 -8.94
CA ASP A 51 -16.87 -14.61 -8.92
C ASP A 51 -15.55 -15.19 -8.37
N ARG A 52 -14.57 -14.34 -8.15
CA ARG A 52 -13.24 -14.69 -7.60
C ARG A 52 -12.85 -13.72 -6.51
N LEU A 53 -12.09 -14.20 -5.51
CA LEU A 53 -11.50 -13.36 -4.47
C LEU A 53 -10.06 -12.98 -4.87
N ALA A 54 -9.75 -11.69 -4.77
CA ALA A 54 -8.38 -11.21 -4.63
C ALA A 54 -8.04 -11.17 -3.14
N PHE A 55 -6.87 -11.69 -2.79
CA PHE A 55 -6.33 -11.66 -1.43
C PHE A 55 -4.84 -11.38 -1.50
N SER A 56 -4.40 -10.36 -0.78
CA SER A 56 -2.99 -9.98 -0.67
C SER A 56 -2.60 -9.70 0.77
N THR A 57 -1.31 -9.80 1.06
CA THR A 57 -0.73 -9.43 2.35
C THR A 57 0.61 -8.76 2.13
N ASP A 58 0.88 -7.72 2.92
CA ASP A 58 2.16 -7.03 2.90
C ASP A 58 2.58 -6.58 4.30
N SER A 59 3.90 -6.41 4.48
CA SER A 59 4.51 -5.99 5.73
C SER A 59 5.25 -4.68 5.53
N TYR A 60 4.96 -3.71 6.39
CA TYR A 60 5.45 -2.35 6.29
C TYR A 60 6.50 -2.08 7.35
N VAL A 61 7.68 -1.76 6.87
CA VAL A 61 8.87 -1.38 7.64
C VAL A 61 9.46 -0.15 6.97
N ILE A 62 9.36 1.00 7.59
CA ILE A 62 9.89 2.24 7.04
C ILE A 62 10.45 3.15 8.14
N ASP A 63 11.58 3.73 7.88
CA ASP A 63 12.17 4.82 8.66
C ASP A 63 12.54 5.98 7.72
N PRO A 64 12.11 7.21 8.04
CA PRO A 64 11.27 7.62 9.17
C PRO A 64 9.81 7.16 9.04
N LEU A 65 9.11 7.01 10.20
CA LEU A 65 7.70 6.61 10.23
C LEU A 65 6.76 7.64 9.59
N PHE A 66 7.14 8.92 9.64
CA PHE A 66 6.41 10.06 9.07
C PHE A 66 7.26 10.72 8.00
N PHE A 67 6.67 11.01 6.87
CA PHE A 67 7.33 11.63 5.73
C PHE A 67 6.38 12.57 4.98
N PRO A 68 6.86 13.53 4.21
CA PRO A 68 6.01 14.35 3.36
C PRO A 68 5.11 13.49 2.46
N GLY A 69 3.81 13.68 2.55
CA GLY A 69 2.79 12.91 1.81
C GLY A 69 2.18 11.74 2.55
N GLY A 70 2.73 11.31 3.72
CA GLY A 70 2.15 10.22 4.48
C GLY A 70 2.92 9.78 5.72
N ASN A 71 2.57 8.60 6.18
CA ASN A 71 3.27 7.88 7.24
C ASN A 71 3.07 6.37 7.04
N ILE A 72 3.72 5.56 7.86
CA ILE A 72 3.62 4.10 7.79
C ILE A 72 2.17 3.58 7.85
N GLY A 73 1.28 4.26 8.56
CA GLY A 73 -0.13 3.87 8.67
C GLY A 73 -0.89 4.08 7.37
N LYS A 74 -0.76 5.26 6.75
CA LYS A 74 -1.31 5.51 5.41
C LYS A 74 -0.75 4.53 4.39
N LEU A 75 0.56 4.31 4.44
CA LEU A 75 1.27 3.38 3.56
C LEU A 75 0.69 1.97 3.66
N ALA A 76 0.47 1.47 4.89
CA ALA A 76 -0.06 0.13 5.13
C ALA A 76 -1.48 -0.08 4.56
N ILE A 77 -2.31 0.94 4.59
CA ILE A 77 -3.64 0.86 3.98
C ILE A 77 -3.55 0.95 2.45
N CYS A 78 -2.79 1.93 1.92
CA CYS A 78 -2.67 2.14 0.48
C CYS A 78 -2.06 0.94 -0.23
N GLY A 79 -0.92 0.42 0.24
CA GLY A 79 -0.21 -0.66 -0.44
C GLY A 79 -1.05 -1.92 -0.57
N THR A 80 -1.57 -2.45 0.54
CA THR A 80 -2.41 -3.67 0.49
C THR A 80 -3.72 -3.46 -0.26
N ALA A 81 -4.33 -2.26 -0.16
CA ALA A 81 -5.51 -1.95 -0.97
C ALA A 81 -5.19 -1.92 -2.47
N ASN A 82 -4.05 -1.35 -2.85
CA ASN A 82 -3.61 -1.28 -4.24
C ASN A 82 -3.31 -2.67 -4.80
N ASP A 83 -2.65 -3.54 -4.04
CA ASP A 83 -2.41 -4.94 -4.40
C ASP A 83 -3.70 -5.69 -4.74
N VAL A 84 -4.71 -5.54 -3.89
CA VAL A 84 -6.03 -6.14 -4.15
C VAL A 84 -6.67 -5.51 -5.38
N ALA A 85 -6.59 -4.18 -5.52
CA ALA A 85 -7.27 -3.43 -6.57
C ALA A 85 -6.68 -3.69 -7.97
N VAL A 86 -5.36 -3.93 -8.14
CA VAL A 86 -4.74 -4.17 -9.46
C VAL A 86 -5.25 -5.44 -10.15
N SER A 87 -5.89 -6.34 -9.41
CA SER A 87 -6.62 -7.48 -9.97
C SER A 87 -7.97 -7.10 -10.58
N GLY A 88 -8.41 -5.84 -10.45
CA GLY A 88 -9.74 -5.36 -10.77
C GLY A 88 -10.74 -5.49 -9.60
N ALA A 89 -10.37 -6.05 -8.46
CA ALA A 89 -11.25 -6.12 -7.29
C ALA A 89 -11.46 -4.74 -6.64
N ILE A 90 -12.54 -4.60 -5.87
CA ILE A 90 -12.71 -3.49 -4.93
C ILE A 90 -12.27 -4.00 -3.57
N PRO A 91 -11.18 -3.44 -2.98
CA PRO A 91 -10.79 -3.80 -1.61
C PRO A 91 -11.92 -3.47 -0.63
N ARG A 92 -12.33 -4.45 0.17
CA ARG A 92 -13.43 -4.28 1.13
C ARG A 92 -12.99 -4.43 2.57
N TYR A 93 -12.15 -5.42 2.83
CA TYR A 93 -11.78 -5.82 4.17
C TYR A 93 -10.28 -5.94 4.30
N LEU A 94 -9.74 -5.43 5.41
CA LEU A 94 -8.37 -5.67 5.81
C LEU A 94 -8.29 -6.26 7.22
N SER A 95 -7.29 -7.10 7.43
CA SER A 95 -6.72 -7.35 8.76
C SER A 95 -5.55 -6.40 9.00
N CYS A 96 -5.22 -6.14 10.27
CA CYS A 96 -4.08 -5.31 10.63
C CYS A 96 -3.37 -5.83 11.86
N GLY A 97 -2.12 -6.27 11.70
CA GLY A 97 -1.22 -6.68 12.78
C GLY A 97 -0.20 -5.58 13.09
N PHE A 98 0.01 -5.30 14.37
CA PHE A 98 1.04 -4.38 14.86
C PHE A 98 2.12 -5.13 15.64
N ILE A 99 3.38 -4.85 15.36
CA ILE A 99 4.52 -5.18 16.21
C ILE A 99 5.08 -3.86 16.72
N LEU A 100 4.95 -3.62 18.03
CA LEU A 100 5.32 -2.37 18.69
C LEU A 100 6.55 -2.60 19.55
N GLU A 101 7.51 -1.70 19.45
CA GLU A 101 8.66 -1.72 20.34
C GLU A 101 8.31 -1.04 21.66
N GLU A 102 8.75 -1.64 22.77
CA GLU A 102 8.65 -1.03 24.09
C GLU A 102 9.38 0.31 24.13
N GLY A 103 8.69 1.34 24.61
CA GLY A 103 9.20 2.70 24.66
C GLY A 103 8.73 3.60 23.52
N LEU A 104 8.05 3.05 22.49
CA LEU A 104 7.41 3.86 21.46
C LEU A 104 6.46 4.88 22.10
N PRO A 105 6.54 6.18 21.76
CA PRO A 105 5.59 7.17 22.29
C PRO A 105 4.15 6.83 21.89
N MET A 106 3.23 6.92 22.84
CA MET A 106 1.80 6.65 22.59
C MET A 106 1.23 7.61 21.54
N GLU A 107 1.67 8.85 21.51
CA GLU A 107 1.25 9.85 20.51
C GLU A 107 1.68 9.47 19.10
N THR A 108 2.85 8.82 18.93
CA THR A 108 3.29 8.28 17.64
C THR A 108 2.36 7.19 17.15
N LEU A 109 2.04 6.22 18.01
CA LEU A 109 1.10 5.16 17.66
C LEU A 109 -0.29 5.73 17.33
N LYS A 110 -0.78 6.67 18.14
CA LYS A 110 -2.07 7.33 17.91
C LYS A 110 -2.12 8.05 16.56
N ALA A 111 -1.08 8.80 16.21
CA ALA A 111 -1.00 9.49 14.92
C ALA A 111 -1.01 8.51 13.73
N VAL A 112 -0.29 7.38 13.85
CA VAL A 112 -0.29 6.32 12.84
C VAL A 112 -1.68 5.69 12.68
N VAL A 113 -2.31 5.29 13.78
CA VAL A 113 -3.65 4.66 13.80
C VAL A 113 -4.73 5.60 13.26
N THR A 114 -4.67 6.89 13.63
CA THR A 114 -5.58 7.91 13.09
C THR A 114 -5.45 8.03 11.57
N SER A 115 -4.23 8.11 11.07
CA SER A 115 -3.97 8.17 9.63
C SER A 115 -4.46 6.92 8.89
N MET A 116 -4.29 5.73 9.48
CA MET A 116 -4.85 4.48 8.94
C MET A 116 -6.38 4.55 8.86
N ALA A 117 -7.04 4.96 9.93
CA ALA A 117 -8.49 5.04 10.00
C ALA A 117 -9.06 6.03 8.97
N GLU A 118 -8.44 7.19 8.81
CA GLU A 118 -8.81 8.19 7.82
C GLU A 118 -8.64 7.67 6.39
N THR A 119 -7.52 7.01 6.12
CA THR A 119 -7.22 6.43 4.80
C THR A 119 -8.19 5.32 4.46
N ALA A 120 -8.43 4.39 5.38
CA ALA A 120 -9.38 3.29 5.21
C ALA A 120 -10.80 3.79 4.98
N ARG A 121 -11.25 4.77 5.75
CA ARG A 121 -12.57 5.39 5.60
C ARG A 121 -12.72 6.05 4.23
N THR A 122 -11.73 6.82 3.80
CA THR A 122 -11.73 7.48 2.48
C THR A 122 -11.75 6.47 1.34
N ALA A 123 -11.07 5.34 1.52
CA ALA A 123 -11.02 4.25 0.56
C ALA A 123 -12.26 3.33 0.57
N GLY A 124 -13.17 3.48 1.54
CA GLY A 124 -14.32 2.60 1.71
C GLY A 124 -13.95 1.19 2.19
N ILE A 125 -12.86 1.05 2.94
CA ILE A 125 -12.30 -0.21 3.43
C ILE A 125 -12.54 -0.33 4.93
N ALA A 126 -12.96 -1.51 5.39
CA ALA A 126 -13.08 -1.82 6.81
C ALA A 126 -11.89 -2.64 7.31
N ILE A 127 -11.27 -2.22 8.40
CA ILE A 127 -10.30 -3.04 9.15
C ILE A 127 -11.11 -3.91 10.10
N VAL A 128 -11.24 -5.19 9.78
CA VAL A 128 -12.24 -6.08 10.41
C VAL A 128 -11.68 -7.01 11.48
N THR A 129 -10.37 -7.17 11.54
CA THR A 129 -9.66 -7.96 12.56
C THR A 129 -8.21 -7.50 12.65
N GLY A 130 -7.54 -7.86 13.72
CA GLY A 130 -6.13 -7.53 13.90
C GLY A 130 -5.49 -8.17 15.11
N ASP A 131 -4.20 -7.97 15.26
CA ASP A 131 -3.41 -8.42 16.41
C ASP A 131 -2.41 -7.33 16.81
N THR A 132 -1.98 -7.35 18.08
CA THR A 132 -0.97 -6.42 18.59
C THR A 132 0.04 -7.18 19.44
N LYS A 133 1.29 -7.10 19.05
CA LYS A 133 2.43 -7.62 19.84
C LYS A 133 3.29 -6.46 20.30
N VAL A 134 3.78 -6.54 21.52
CA VAL A 134 4.80 -5.63 22.03
C VAL A 134 6.08 -6.43 22.27
N VAL A 135 7.16 -5.97 21.65
CA VAL A 135 8.49 -6.57 21.80
C VAL A 135 9.37 -5.67 22.67
N GLN A 136 10.41 -6.25 23.24
CA GLN A 136 11.38 -5.55 24.05
C GLN A 136 12.11 -4.47 23.26
N ARG A 137 12.58 -3.44 23.94
CA ARG A 137 13.40 -2.38 23.35
C ARG A 137 14.62 -2.95 22.63
N GLY A 138 14.86 -2.52 21.39
CA GLY A 138 15.92 -3.02 20.49
C GLY A 138 15.57 -4.28 19.71
N ALA A 139 14.35 -4.84 19.89
CA ALA A 139 13.90 -6.01 19.12
C ALA A 139 13.05 -5.65 17.88
N ALA A 140 12.70 -4.39 17.72
CA ALA A 140 12.07 -3.84 16.51
C ALA A 140 12.57 -2.41 16.29
N ASP A 141 12.31 -1.85 15.12
CA ASP A 141 12.55 -0.44 14.86
C ASP A 141 11.23 0.34 15.02
N LYS A 142 10.94 0.77 16.24
CA LYS A 142 9.75 1.56 16.61
C LYS A 142 8.44 0.78 16.45
N LEU A 143 7.96 0.60 15.23
CA LEU A 143 6.78 -0.23 14.94
C LEU A 143 6.82 -0.80 13.51
N PHE A 144 6.26 -1.98 13.36
CA PHE A 144 5.98 -2.62 12.08
C PHE A 144 4.48 -2.89 11.97
N ILE A 145 3.98 -2.83 10.74
CA ILE A 145 2.58 -3.11 10.43
C ILE A 145 2.53 -4.22 9.38
N ASN A 146 1.67 -5.21 9.59
CA ASN A 146 1.28 -6.17 8.56
C ASN A 146 -0.21 -5.99 8.29
N THR A 147 -0.58 -5.92 7.02
CA THR A 147 -1.98 -5.94 6.60
C THR A 147 -2.22 -7.06 5.61
N ALA A 148 -3.39 -7.67 5.67
CA ALA A 148 -3.88 -8.54 4.62
C ALA A 148 -5.26 -8.04 4.18
N GLY A 149 -5.48 -8.01 2.87
CA GLY A 149 -6.67 -7.42 2.28
C GLY A 149 -7.40 -8.36 1.34
N MET A 150 -8.71 -8.17 1.20
CA MET A 150 -9.50 -8.92 0.25
C MET A 150 -10.58 -8.08 -0.43
N GLY A 151 -10.96 -8.52 -1.64
CA GLY A 151 -12.05 -7.99 -2.42
C GLY A 151 -12.50 -8.99 -3.48
N ALA A 152 -13.66 -8.78 -4.08
CA ALA A 152 -14.15 -9.64 -5.15
C ALA A 152 -13.75 -9.08 -6.53
N ILE A 153 -13.30 -9.98 -7.43
CA ILE A 153 -12.96 -9.66 -8.81
C ILE A 153 -14.21 -9.87 -9.65
N PRO A 154 -14.69 -8.84 -10.40
CA PRO A 154 -15.81 -8.99 -11.30
C PRO A 154 -15.59 -10.09 -12.35
N ALA A 155 -16.64 -10.83 -12.69
CA ALA A 155 -16.57 -11.98 -13.60
C ALA A 155 -16.00 -11.64 -14.98
N ASN A 156 -16.20 -10.40 -15.44
CA ASN A 156 -15.73 -9.92 -16.75
C ASN A 156 -14.27 -9.42 -16.75
N ILE A 157 -13.60 -9.34 -15.60
CA ILE A 157 -12.22 -8.88 -15.51
C ILE A 157 -11.27 -10.09 -15.53
N HIS A 158 -10.38 -10.11 -16.50
CA HIS A 158 -9.40 -11.17 -16.70
C HIS A 158 -7.97 -10.63 -16.86
N TRP A 159 -7.66 -9.57 -16.12
CA TRP A 159 -6.35 -8.93 -16.17
C TRP A 159 -5.25 -9.84 -15.64
N GLY A 160 -4.09 -9.79 -16.29
CA GLY A 160 -2.91 -10.51 -15.85
C GLY A 160 -1.76 -10.37 -16.84
N ALA A 161 -0.53 -10.35 -16.36
CA ALA A 161 0.66 -10.13 -17.16
C ALA A 161 0.83 -11.16 -18.31
N GLN A 162 0.31 -12.38 -18.12
CA GLN A 162 0.32 -13.43 -19.14
C GLN A 162 -0.57 -13.13 -20.36
N THR A 163 -1.46 -12.13 -20.29
CA THR A 163 -2.34 -11.74 -21.40
C THR A 163 -1.70 -10.73 -22.35
N LEU A 164 -0.53 -10.20 -22.00
CA LEU A 164 0.20 -9.23 -22.81
C LEU A 164 0.69 -9.91 -24.11
N THR A 165 0.68 -9.14 -25.19
CA THR A 165 1.11 -9.57 -26.52
C THR A 165 1.98 -8.51 -27.18
N ALA A 166 2.76 -8.90 -28.20
CA ALA A 166 3.55 -7.96 -28.96
C ALA A 166 2.67 -6.88 -29.61
N GLY A 167 3.06 -5.63 -29.45
CA GLY A 167 2.32 -4.46 -29.91
C GLY A 167 1.51 -3.74 -28.86
N ASP A 168 1.33 -4.34 -27.68
CA ASP A 168 0.73 -3.67 -26.52
C ASP A 168 1.58 -2.48 -26.06
N VAL A 169 0.96 -1.56 -25.33
CA VAL A 169 1.60 -0.32 -24.85
C VAL A 169 1.56 -0.30 -23.32
N LEU A 170 2.63 0.17 -22.71
CA LEU A 170 2.69 0.46 -21.28
C LEU A 170 2.46 1.94 -21.02
N LEU A 171 1.59 2.22 -20.07
CA LEU A 171 1.30 3.55 -19.56
C LEU A 171 1.66 3.61 -18.07
N VAL A 172 2.04 4.78 -17.59
CA VAL A 172 2.21 5.06 -16.16
C VAL A 172 1.22 6.13 -15.71
N SER A 173 0.64 5.99 -14.53
CA SER A 173 -0.43 6.85 -14.05
C SER A 173 0.04 8.21 -13.50
N GLY A 174 1.31 8.53 -13.60
CA GLY A 174 1.86 9.80 -13.13
C GLY A 174 3.39 9.79 -13.04
N THR A 175 3.94 10.76 -12.30
CA THR A 175 5.39 10.92 -12.14
C THR A 175 6.01 9.78 -11.33
N LEU A 176 7.24 9.42 -11.67
CA LEU A 176 7.94 8.27 -11.13
C LEU A 176 9.00 8.66 -10.09
N GLY A 177 9.19 7.79 -9.11
CA GLY A 177 10.24 7.89 -8.11
C GLY A 177 9.95 8.84 -6.95
N ASP A 178 8.76 9.41 -6.88
CA ASP A 178 8.41 10.42 -5.88
C ASP A 178 8.56 9.89 -4.45
N HIS A 179 8.05 8.69 -4.13
CA HIS A 179 8.19 8.09 -2.80
C HIS A 179 9.65 7.77 -2.47
N GLY A 180 10.32 7.03 -3.35
CA GLY A 180 11.70 6.62 -3.13
C GLY A 180 12.65 7.81 -2.92
N ALA A 181 12.53 8.86 -3.74
CA ALA A 181 13.31 10.08 -3.60
C ALA A 181 13.00 10.83 -2.30
N THR A 182 11.71 10.87 -1.88
CA THR A 182 11.32 11.49 -0.61
C THR A 182 11.97 10.80 0.58
N ILE A 183 11.93 9.46 0.63
CA ILE A 183 12.52 8.70 1.72
C ILE A 183 14.04 8.82 1.74
N LEU A 184 14.69 8.77 0.57
CA LEU A 184 16.15 8.97 0.47
C LEU A 184 16.56 10.37 0.93
N ASN A 185 15.83 11.41 0.51
CA ASN A 185 16.11 12.78 0.97
C ASN A 185 16.11 12.88 2.51
N LEU A 186 15.14 12.23 3.16
CA LEU A 186 15.06 12.24 4.63
C LEU A 186 16.18 11.45 5.29
N ARG A 187 16.51 10.27 4.74
CA ARG A 187 17.56 9.39 5.30
C ARG A 187 18.96 9.95 5.13
N GLU A 188 19.25 10.47 3.94
CA GLU A 188 20.56 11.01 3.59
C GLU A 188 20.70 12.51 3.90
N GLN A 189 19.64 13.16 4.43
CA GLN A 189 19.60 14.57 4.81
C GLN A 189 20.06 15.49 3.66
N LEU A 190 19.52 15.25 2.45
CA LEU A 190 19.95 15.98 1.25
C LEU A 190 19.51 17.44 1.20
N GLY A 191 18.61 17.86 2.12
CA GLY A 191 18.16 19.26 2.24
C GLY A 191 17.20 19.71 1.13
N LEU A 192 16.53 18.78 0.44
CA LEU A 192 15.53 19.06 -0.60
C LEU A 192 14.12 19.16 -0.02
N ASP A 193 13.98 19.83 1.11
CA ASP A 193 12.72 19.96 1.83
C ASP A 193 11.70 20.79 1.02
N GLY A 194 10.46 20.29 0.98
CA GLY A 194 9.36 20.93 0.27
C GLY A 194 9.24 20.62 -1.23
N GLU A 195 10.28 20.09 -1.86
CA GLU A 195 10.24 19.71 -3.28
C GLU A 195 9.84 18.26 -3.51
N LEU A 196 10.14 17.39 -2.54
CA LEU A 196 9.88 15.96 -2.59
C LEU A 196 8.74 15.58 -1.65
N VAL A 197 7.69 14.98 -2.21
CA VAL A 197 6.51 14.52 -1.49
C VAL A 197 6.17 13.13 -2.00
N SER A 198 6.00 12.18 -1.09
CA SER A 198 5.57 10.82 -1.43
C SER A 198 4.23 10.81 -2.16
N ASP A 199 4.14 9.98 -3.17
CA ASP A 199 2.92 9.74 -3.95
C ASP A 199 1.95 8.75 -3.29
N CYS A 200 2.19 8.34 -2.05
CA CYS A 200 1.37 7.37 -1.33
C CYS A 200 -0.14 7.70 -1.41
N ALA A 201 -0.89 6.85 -2.11
CA ALA A 201 -2.31 7.05 -2.40
C ALA A 201 -3.03 5.74 -2.68
N VAL A 202 -4.34 5.72 -2.42
CA VAL A 202 -5.25 4.62 -2.82
C VAL A 202 -5.57 4.76 -4.31
N LEU A 203 -5.30 3.72 -5.08
CA LEU A 203 -5.47 3.68 -6.53
C LEU A 203 -6.83 3.10 -6.97
N THR A 204 -7.63 2.58 -6.04
CA THR A 204 -8.94 1.98 -6.33
C THR A 204 -9.84 2.85 -7.22
N PRO A 205 -9.99 4.18 -6.99
CA PRO A 205 -10.85 5.01 -7.84
C PRO A 205 -10.37 5.04 -9.30
N LEU A 206 -9.06 5.16 -9.53
CA LEU A 206 -8.49 5.12 -10.88
C LEU A 206 -8.71 3.74 -11.52
N ILE A 207 -8.43 2.66 -10.78
CA ILE A 207 -8.57 1.28 -11.28
C ILE A 207 -10.03 0.98 -11.64
N GLN A 208 -10.99 1.48 -10.88
CA GLN A 208 -12.40 1.32 -11.21
C GLN A 208 -12.77 1.94 -12.56
N THR A 209 -12.21 3.09 -12.91
CA THR A 209 -12.46 3.69 -14.22
C THR A 209 -11.87 2.88 -15.38
N LEU A 210 -10.78 2.14 -15.12
CA LEU A 210 -10.12 1.30 -16.13
C LEU A 210 -10.91 0.00 -16.44
N ARG A 211 -11.82 -0.41 -15.57
CA ARG A 211 -12.63 -1.63 -15.79
C ARG A 211 -13.53 -1.55 -17.02
N ASP A 212 -13.97 -0.34 -17.34
CA ASP A 212 -14.90 -0.08 -18.45
C ASP A 212 -14.16 0.24 -19.74
N ILE A 213 -12.81 0.26 -19.72
CA ILE A 213 -11.99 0.52 -20.90
C ILE A 213 -11.60 -0.81 -21.53
N PRO A 214 -12.08 -1.07 -22.77
CA PRO A 214 -11.66 -2.24 -23.52
C PRO A 214 -10.14 -2.21 -23.77
N GLY A 215 -9.52 -3.41 -23.81
CA GLY A 215 -8.10 -3.52 -24.14
C GLY A 215 -7.14 -3.34 -22.96
N VAL A 216 -7.60 -3.01 -21.76
CA VAL A 216 -6.78 -3.07 -20.54
C VAL A 216 -6.48 -4.54 -20.25
N LYS A 217 -5.20 -4.91 -20.16
CA LYS A 217 -4.73 -6.30 -20.04
C LYS A 217 -4.12 -6.63 -18.68
N ALA A 218 -3.35 -5.71 -18.12
CA ALA A 218 -2.71 -5.90 -16.82
C ALA A 218 -2.45 -4.57 -16.12
N LEU A 219 -2.53 -4.61 -14.81
CA LEU A 219 -2.16 -3.51 -13.92
C LEU A 219 -1.15 -4.01 -12.90
N ARG A 220 -0.22 -3.17 -12.52
CA ARG A 220 0.69 -3.40 -11.38
C ARG A 220 1.01 -2.07 -10.73
N ASP A 221 1.01 -2.01 -9.41
CA ASP A 221 1.59 -0.89 -8.70
C ASP A 221 3.12 -0.98 -8.71
N ALA A 222 3.78 0.15 -8.85
CA ALA A 222 5.22 0.21 -9.07
C ALA A 222 5.98 0.44 -7.76
N THR A 223 5.77 -0.43 -6.77
CA THR A 223 6.34 -0.33 -5.42
C THR A 223 7.80 -0.79 -5.37
N ARG A 224 8.12 -1.89 -4.75
CA ARG A 224 9.49 -2.40 -4.59
C ARG A 224 10.16 -2.68 -5.94
N GLY A 225 11.32 -2.04 -6.15
CA GLY A 225 12.07 -2.13 -7.41
C GLY A 225 11.48 -1.29 -8.54
N GLY A 226 10.45 -0.49 -8.23
CA GLY A 226 9.87 0.50 -9.11
C GLY A 226 9.31 -0.05 -10.42
N VAL A 227 9.23 0.79 -11.43
CA VAL A 227 8.79 0.40 -12.78
C VAL A 227 9.71 -0.66 -13.39
N ASN A 228 11.02 -0.64 -13.05
CA ASN A 228 11.97 -1.61 -13.57
C ASN A 228 11.59 -3.05 -13.18
N ALA A 229 11.22 -3.30 -11.92
CA ALA A 229 10.76 -4.62 -11.48
C ALA A 229 9.48 -5.04 -12.23
N VAL A 230 8.49 -4.14 -12.34
CA VAL A 230 7.23 -4.43 -13.02
C VAL A 230 7.42 -4.82 -14.49
N VAL A 231 8.27 -4.10 -15.23
CA VAL A 231 8.49 -4.42 -16.66
C VAL A 231 9.22 -5.74 -16.83
N HIS A 232 10.14 -6.09 -15.94
CA HIS A 232 10.78 -7.40 -15.93
C HIS A 232 9.78 -8.53 -15.63
N GLU A 233 8.89 -8.35 -14.67
CA GLU A 233 7.84 -9.31 -14.34
C GLU A 233 6.87 -9.48 -15.52
N PHE A 234 6.46 -8.39 -16.15
CA PHE A 234 5.59 -8.44 -17.33
C PHE A 234 6.27 -9.16 -18.50
N ALA A 235 7.52 -8.81 -18.81
CA ALA A 235 8.29 -9.47 -19.86
C ALA A 235 8.44 -10.98 -19.62
N ALA A 236 8.75 -11.36 -18.38
CA ALA A 236 8.87 -12.76 -18.00
C ALA A 236 7.55 -13.52 -18.11
N ALA A 237 6.43 -12.92 -17.72
CA ALA A 237 5.12 -13.56 -17.73
C ALA A 237 4.55 -13.75 -19.16
N CYS A 238 4.78 -12.78 -20.05
CA CYS A 238 4.25 -12.85 -21.43
C CYS A 238 5.26 -13.41 -22.46
N GLY A 239 6.53 -13.53 -22.10
CA GLY A 239 7.60 -13.96 -23.02
C GLY A 239 7.95 -12.92 -24.10
N CYS A 240 7.57 -11.66 -23.94
CA CYS A 240 7.83 -10.57 -24.87
C CYS A 240 8.93 -9.64 -24.34
N GLY A 241 9.70 -9.05 -25.26
CA GLY A 241 10.58 -7.93 -24.92
C GLY A 241 9.78 -6.66 -24.67
N ILE A 242 10.21 -5.83 -23.71
CA ILE A 242 9.62 -4.51 -23.43
C ILE A 242 10.67 -3.46 -23.74
N GLU A 243 10.30 -2.47 -24.56
CA GLU A 243 11.13 -1.32 -24.92
C GLU A 243 10.57 -0.06 -24.22
N ILE A 244 11.42 0.65 -23.49
CA ILE A 244 11.07 1.88 -22.78
C ILE A 244 11.82 3.04 -23.44
N SER A 245 11.09 4.11 -23.75
CA SER A 245 11.69 5.38 -24.16
C SER A 245 12.03 6.22 -22.93
N GLU A 246 13.31 6.40 -22.64
CA GLU A 246 13.76 7.20 -21.49
C GLU A 246 13.22 8.62 -21.50
N SER A 247 13.14 9.25 -22.68
CA SER A 247 12.61 10.61 -22.84
C SER A 247 11.11 10.74 -22.57
N ALA A 248 10.37 9.63 -22.58
CA ALA A 248 8.94 9.60 -22.27
C ALA A 248 8.66 9.36 -20.76
N LEU A 249 9.67 9.08 -19.97
CA LEU A 249 9.49 8.83 -18.53
C LEU A 249 9.17 10.13 -17.78
N PRO A 250 8.02 10.20 -17.09
CA PRO A 250 7.61 11.40 -16.36
C PRO A 250 8.31 11.46 -15.00
N VAL A 251 9.55 11.93 -14.97
CA VAL A 251 10.35 12.09 -13.73
C VAL A 251 10.51 13.57 -13.42
N LYS A 252 10.13 13.97 -12.19
CA LYS A 252 10.27 15.38 -11.74
C LYS A 252 11.73 15.82 -11.65
N PRO A 253 12.05 17.11 -11.86
CA PRO A 253 13.42 17.62 -11.74
C PRO A 253 14.07 17.32 -10.38
N ALA A 254 13.33 17.46 -9.26
CA ALA A 254 13.85 17.16 -7.93
C ALA A 254 14.23 15.67 -7.77
N VAL A 255 13.42 14.74 -8.33
CA VAL A 255 13.73 13.30 -8.34
C VAL A 255 14.96 13.03 -9.19
N ARG A 256 15.09 13.66 -10.37
CA ARG A 256 16.31 13.56 -11.20
C ARG A 256 17.56 14.04 -10.45
N GLY A 257 17.45 15.17 -9.73
CA GLY A 257 18.53 15.67 -8.89
C GLY A 257 19.00 14.67 -7.82
N VAL A 258 18.07 13.98 -7.15
CA VAL A 258 18.41 12.90 -6.21
C VAL A 258 19.14 11.76 -6.93
N CYS A 259 18.64 11.34 -8.10
CA CYS A 259 19.25 10.28 -8.90
C CYS A 259 20.68 10.64 -9.31
N GLU A 260 20.91 11.84 -9.82
CA GLU A 260 22.23 12.34 -10.24
C GLU A 260 23.19 12.43 -9.05
N LEU A 261 22.73 12.95 -7.90
CA LEU A 261 23.54 13.10 -6.69
C LEU A 261 24.00 11.76 -6.14
N LEU A 262 23.14 10.75 -6.17
CA LEU A 262 23.41 9.43 -5.56
C LEU A 262 23.83 8.35 -6.57
N GLY A 263 23.85 8.65 -7.87
CA GLY A 263 24.17 7.68 -8.92
C GLY A 263 23.08 6.58 -9.06
N LEU A 264 21.82 6.93 -8.88
CA LEU A 264 20.69 6.02 -8.91
C LEU A 264 19.80 6.25 -10.14
N ASP A 265 18.95 5.28 -10.47
CA ASP A 265 17.97 5.37 -11.55
C ASP A 265 16.55 5.46 -10.98
N ALA A 266 15.79 6.45 -11.45
CA ALA A 266 14.41 6.69 -11.02
C ALA A 266 13.47 5.49 -11.31
N LEU A 267 13.76 4.67 -12.30
CA LEU A 267 13.01 3.45 -12.60
C LEU A 267 13.06 2.40 -11.49
N ASN A 268 14.09 2.45 -10.64
CA ASN A 268 14.24 1.54 -9.50
C ASN A 268 13.62 2.08 -8.20
N PHE A 269 13.17 3.34 -8.21
CA PHE A 269 12.58 3.95 -7.02
C PHE A 269 11.17 3.44 -6.80
N ALA A 270 10.85 3.15 -5.54
CA ALA A 270 9.51 2.80 -5.14
C ALA A 270 8.53 3.96 -5.38
N ASN A 271 7.33 3.60 -5.83
CA ASN A 271 6.17 4.47 -5.94
C ASN A 271 5.04 3.84 -5.10
N GLU A 272 4.34 4.63 -4.33
CA GLU A 272 3.30 4.13 -3.42
C GLU A 272 1.88 4.58 -3.83
N GLY A 273 1.79 5.16 -5.03
CA GLY A 273 0.53 5.63 -5.61
C GLY A 273 0.60 5.74 -7.14
N LYS A 274 1.32 4.82 -7.80
CA LYS A 274 1.42 4.79 -9.27
C LYS A 274 1.18 3.38 -9.80
N LEU A 275 0.52 3.34 -10.97
CA LEU A 275 0.27 2.14 -11.76
C LEU A 275 1.16 2.10 -12.98
N VAL A 276 1.61 0.92 -13.32
CA VAL A 276 1.97 0.51 -14.68
C VAL A 276 0.77 -0.23 -15.27
N ILE A 277 0.29 0.24 -16.39
CA ILE A 277 -0.93 -0.23 -17.06
C ILE A 277 -0.54 -0.77 -18.43
N ALA A 278 -0.82 -2.01 -18.70
CA ALA A 278 -0.63 -2.62 -20.01
C ALA A 278 -1.95 -2.62 -20.78
N VAL A 279 -1.94 -2.07 -21.98
CA VAL A 279 -3.14 -1.91 -22.81
C VAL A 279 -2.86 -2.27 -24.26
N GLU A 280 -3.89 -2.67 -24.98
CA GLU A 280 -3.84 -2.77 -26.46
C GLU A 280 -3.55 -1.39 -27.06
N ARG A 281 -2.78 -1.33 -28.14
CA ARG A 281 -2.37 -0.07 -28.76
C ARG A 281 -3.54 0.84 -29.19
N ASN A 282 -4.68 0.27 -29.48
CA ASN A 282 -5.86 0.97 -29.98
C ASN A 282 -7.00 1.03 -28.94
N ALA A 283 -6.68 0.77 -27.65
CA ALA A 283 -7.63 0.81 -26.55
C ALA A 283 -8.03 2.23 -26.19
#